data_09f8299ec23c098af8206b3a86ee655d
#
_entry.id   09f8299ec23c098af8206b3a86ee655d
#
_cell.length_a   1.000
_cell.length_b   1.000
_cell.length_c   1.000
_cell.angle_alpha   90.00
_cell.angle_beta   90.00
_cell.angle_gamma   90.00
#
_symmetry.space_group_name_H-M   'P 1'
#
loop_
_entity.id
_entity.type
_entity.pdbx_description
1 polymer ?
#
loop_
_entity_poly.entity_id
_entity_poly.type
_entity_poly.pdbx_seq_one_letter_code
_entity_poly.pdbx_strand_id
1 'polypeptide(L)'
;MGTPSFALPSLEELLKHFEVVGVITQQDKPAGRGQKLTPPPVKEYALRKGLRCFQPESKGEIYDIVKELKPQCVVVVAYGRILPKEVLELPSFGCINLHASLLPKYRGASPIQRSLLAGDLLTGNSVMLMDEGMDTGPVLLRQVIKVQEEDNYQTLSEKLAKEGAKLLIQALEGWFRGEIKPKPQKGPATYAPPVSKEELRICWRASAQSVINRIRAFYPNAYCFNIKGERLKILKAKKVEGFEGEEGQILDGKRLVVACGEGAVEILELVNQKGKKVSGEEFLKGYRGDFLL
;
A
#
# COMPACT_ATOMS: atom_id res chain seq x y z
N MET A 1 -9.21 -0.47 -14.47
CA MET A 1 -7.74 -0.57 -14.56
C MET A 1 -7.19 -0.83 -13.17
N GLY A 2 -6.28 -1.80 -13.01
CA GLY A 2 -5.68 -2.15 -11.72
C GLY A 2 -4.59 -3.19 -11.89
N THR A 3 -3.70 -3.35 -10.90
CA THR A 3 -2.55 -4.26 -11.02
C THR A 3 -2.40 -5.17 -9.80
N PRO A 4 -2.18 -4.69 -8.56
CA PRO A 4 -1.95 -5.52 -7.38
C PRO A 4 -3.24 -6.08 -6.78
N SER A 5 -3.08 -6.94 -5.80
CA SER A 5 -4.19 -7.52 -5.02
C SER A 5 -5.11 -6.50 -4.37
N PHE A 6 -4.63 -5.30 -4.07
CA PHE A 6 -5.45 -4.19 -3.56
C PHE A 6 -6.66 -3.86 -4.47
N ALA A 7 -6.53 -4.06 -5.78
CA ALA A 7 -7.60 -3.80 -6.74
C ALA A 7 -8.64 -4.92 -6.86
N LEU A 8 -8.36 -6.13 -6.33
CA LEU A 8 -9.25 -7.29 -6.49
C LEU A 8 -10.64 -7.09 -5.87
N PRO A 9 -10.79 -6.63 -4.62
CA PRO A 9 -12.11 -6.42 -4.03
C PRO A 9 -12.96 -5.42 -4.84
N SER A 10 -12.33 -4.38 -5.40
CA SER A 10 -13.02 -3.42 -6.27
C SER A 10 -13.50 -4.08 -7.56
N LEU A 11 -12.67 -4.91 -8.21
CA LEU A 11 -13.07 -5.64 -9.42
C LEU A 11 -14.20 -6.63 -9.12
N GLU A 12 -14.16 -7.32 -7.99
CA GLU A 12 -15.20 -8.24 -7.55
C GLU A 12 -16.54 -7.54 -7.34
N GLU A 13 -16.54 -6.38 -6.68
CA GLU A 13 -17.78 -5.60 -6.49
C GLU A 13 -18.27 -5.00 -7.81
N LEU A 14 -17.38 -4.49 -8.67
CA LEU A 14 -17.76 -3.98 -9.98
C LEU A 14 -18.50 -5.02 -10.84
N LEU A 15 -18.03 -6.27 -10.82
CA LEU A 15 -18.66 -7.38 -11.56
C LEU A 15 -20.07 -7.74 -11.07
N LYS A 16 -20.42 -7.40 -9.84
CA LYS A 16 -21.76 -7.64 -9.28
C LYS A 16 -22.76 -6.54 -9.63
N HIS A 17 -22.27 -5.32 -9.85
CA HIS A 17 -23.10 -4.11 -9.97
C HIS A 17 -23.13 -3.53 -11.39
N PHE A 18 -22.11 -3.83 -12.21
CA PHE A 18 -21.92 -3.20 -13.52
C PHE A 18 -21.45 -4.21 -14.56
N GLU A 19 -21.69 -3.92 -15.83
CA GLU A 19 -21.07 -4.61 -16.95
C GLU A 19 -19.61 -4.17 -17.08
N VAL A 20 -18.66 -5.08 -16.89
CA VAL A 20 -17.23 -4.83 -17.05
C VAL A 20 -16.79 -5.25 -18.43
N VAL A 21 -16.66 -4.29 -19.34
CA VAL A 21 -16.33 -4.52 -20.77
C VAL A 21 -14.88 -4.93 -21.01
N GLY A 22 -13.98 -4.70 -20.05
CA GLY A 22 -12.59 -5.10 -20.11
C GLY A 22 -11.80 -4.71 -18.88
N VAL A 23 -10.68 -5.37 -18.69
CA VAL A 23 -9.71 -5.14 -17.60
C VAL A 23 -8.37 -4.76 -18.19
N ILE A 24 -7.76 -3.69 -17.67
CA ILE A 24 -6.42 -3.27 -18.08
C ILE A 24 -5.50 -3.35 -16.87
N THR A 25 -4.34 -4.00 -17.03
CA THR A 25 -3.32 -4.16 -15.98
C THR A 25 -1.91 -3.90 -16.54
N GLN A 26 -0.93 -3.78 -15.66
CA GLN A 26 0.48 -3.70 -16.08
C GLN A 26 0.96 -5.04 -16.64
N GLN A 27 2.10 -5.00 -17.33
CA GLN A 27 2.81 -6.17 -17.86
C GLN A 27 3.17 -7.16 -16.75
N ASP A 28 3.32 -8.44 -17.14
CA ASP A 28 3.90 -9.46 -16.29
C ASP A 28 5.34 -9.05 -15.92
N LYS A 29 5.71 -9.24 -14.66
CA LYS A 29 7.03 -8.86 -14.16
C LYS A 29 7.76 -10.05 -13.57
N PRO A 30 9.09 -10.11 -13.68
CA PRO A 30 9.88 -11.10 -12.97
C PRO A 30 9.62 -11.00 -11.47
N ALA A 31 9.28 -12.11 -10.80
CA ALA A 31 9.03 -12.15 -9.36
C ALA A 31 9.57 -13.44 -8.73
N GLY A 32 9.77 -13.41 -7.41
CA GLY A 32 10.20 -14.55 -6.61
C GLY A 32 11.65 -14.99 -6.84
N ARG A 33 12.01 -16.11 -6.20
CA ARG A 33 13.30 -16.77 -6.41
C ARG A 33 13.32 -17.38 -7.80
N GLY A 34 14.26 -16.96 -8.64
CA GLY A 34 14.39 -17.44 -10.02
C GLY A 34 13.79 -16.52 -11.09
N GLN A 35 13.26 -15.33 -10.69
CA GLN A 35 12.84 -14.26 -11.63
C GLN A 35 11.88 -14.74 -12.73
N LYS A 36 10.95 -15.64 -12.40
CA LYS A 36 9.92 -16.09 -13.35
C LYS A 36 8.94 -14.95 -13.62
N LEU A 37 8.56 -14.78 -14.89
CA LEU A 37 7.49 -13.87 -15.27
C LEU A 37 6.22 -14.29 -14.54
N THR A 38 5.71 -13.38 -13.72
CA THR A 38 4.53 -13.59 -12.88
C THR A 38 3.47 -12.60 -13.31
N PRO A 39 2.26 -13.07 -13.65
CA PRO A 39 1.17 -12.19 -14.00
C PRO A 39 0.72 -11.37 -12.77
N PRO A 40 0.24 -10.14 -12.99
CA PRO A 40 -0.40 -9.38 -11.92
C PRO A 40 -1.64 -10.10 -11.35
N PRO A 41 -1.92 -9.97 -10.04
CA PRO A 41 -3.11 -10.58 -9.42
C PRO A 41 -4.43 -10.26 -10.16
N VAL A 42 -4.58 -9.02 -10.64
CA VAL A 42 -5.76 -8.61 -11.41
C VAL A 42 -5.87 -9.36 -12.73
N LYS A 43 -4.76 -9.61 -13.44
CA LYS A 43 -4.76 -10.43 -14.68
C LYS A 43 -5.21 -11.86 -14.40
N GLU A 44 -4.61 -12.51 -13.39
CA GLU A 44 -4.97 -13.88 -13.01
C GLU A 44 -6.45 -14.01 -12.68
N TYR A 45 -6.98 -13.04 -11.92
CA TYR A 45 -8.39 -13.01 -11.57
C TYR A 45 -9.28 -12.78 -12.80
N ALA A 46 -8.95 -11.82 -13.66
CA ALA A 46 -9.69 -11.50 -14.87
C ALA A 46 -9.79 -12.72 -15.80
N LEU A 47 -8.67 -13.42 -16.05
CA LEU A 47 -8.63 -14.62 -16.89
C LEU A 47 -9.50 -15.76 -16.30
N ARG A 48 -9.43 -15.99 -14.99
CA ARG A 48 -10.29 -16.99 -14.31
C ARG A 48 -11.79 -16.68 -14.44
N LYS A 49 -12.15 -15.40 -14.56
CA LYS A 49 -13.54 -14.94 -14.72
C LYS A 49 -13.97 -14.82 -16.19
N GLY A 50 -13.08 -15.18 -17.15
CA GLY A 50 -13.38 -15.06 -18.57
C GLY A 50 -13.47 -13.62 -19.09
N LEU A 51 -12.87 -12.66 -18.39
CA LEU A 51 -12.88 -11.25 -18.76
C LEU A 51 -11.82 -10.95 -19.82
N ARG A 52 -12.11 -10.05 -20.75
CA ARG A 52 -11.10 -9.48 -21.65
C ARG A 52 -10.06 -8.74 -20.82
N CYS A 53 -8.79 -9.14 -20.92
CA CYS A 53 -7.69 -8.55 -20.15
C CYS A 53 -6.60 -8.04 -21.09
N PHE A 54 -6.21 -6.78 -20.91
CA PHE A 54 -5.25 -6.08 -21.75
C PHE A 54 -4.04 -5.64 -20.92
N GLN A 55 -2.87 -5.68 -21.53
CA GLN A 55 -1.60 -5.26 -20.93
C GLN A 55 -0.88 -4.30 -21.89
N PRO A 56 -1.34 -3.05 -22.03
CA PRO A 56 -0.73 -2.09 -22.94
C PRO A 56 0.70 -1.75 -22.53
N GLU A 57 1.59 -1.58 -23.51
CA GLU A 57 2.99 -1.17 -23.28
C GLU A 57 3.15 0.35 -23.31
N SER A 58 2.33 1.03 -24.09
CA SER A 58 2.39 2.48 -24.29
C SER A 58 1.12 3.20 -23.87
N LYS A 59 1.20 4.52 -23.75
CA LYS A 59 0.04 5.39 -23.52
C LYS A 59 -0.92 5.39 -24.71
N GLY A 60 -0.39 5.26 -25.94
CA GLY A 60 -1.19 5.16 -27.16
C GLY A 60 -2.04 3.91 -27.18
N GLU A 61 -1.48 2.75 -26.81
CA GLU A 61 -2.26 1.51 -26.70
C GLU A 61 -3.35 1.58 -25.63
N ILE A 62 -3.12 2.30 -24.52
CA ILE A 62 -4.19 2.54 -23.53
C ILE A 62 -5.36 3.29 -24.18
N TYR A 63 -5.03 4.33 -24.96
CA TYR A 63 -6.04 5.12 -25.67
C TYR A 63 -6.81 4.28 -26.68
N ASP A 64 -6.11 3.49 -27.50
CA ASP A 64 -6.74 2.64 -28.53
C ASP A 64 -7.69 1.61 -27.91
N ILE A 65 -7.26 0.95 -26.83
CA ILE A 65 -8.08 -0.02 -26.10
C ILE A 65 -9.33 0.64 -25.53
N VAL A 66 -9.20 1.80 -24.85
CA VAL A 66 -10.34 2.49 -24.25
C VAL A 66 -11.29 3.02 -25.34
N LYS A 67 -10.76 3.50 -26.45
CA LYS A 67 -11.54 3.96 -27.60
C LYS A 67 -12.30 2.81 -28.28
N GLU A 68 -11.71 1.62 -28.40
CA GLU A 68 -12.37 0.41 -28.92
C GLU A 68 -13.48 -0.06 -27.99
N LEU A 69 -13.20 -0.15 -26.70
CA LEU A 69 -14.14 -0.66 -25.69
C LEU A 69 -15.31 0.29 -25.42
N LYS A 70 -15.14 1.58 -25.66
CA LYS A 70 -16.14 2.65 -25.45
C LYS A 70 -16.84 2.58 -24.08
N PRO A 71 -16.08 2.47 -22.96
CA PRO A 71 -16.73 2.41 -21.66
C PRO A 71 -17.38 3.74 -21.31
N GLN A 72 -18.52 3.70 -20.59
CA GLN A 72 -19.13 4.92 -20.05
C GLN A 72 -18.29 5.53 -18.91
N CYS A 73 -17.55 4.70 -18.18
CA CYS A 73 -16.66 5.10 -17.09
C CYS A 73 -15.41 4.20 -17.07
N VAL A 74 -14.26 4.78 -16.75
CA VAL A 74 -13.04 4.03 -16.47
C VAL A 74 -12.78 4.07 -14.98
N VAL A 75 -12.74 2.92 -14.32
CA VAL A 75 -12.36 2.81 -12.89
C VAL A 75 -10.89 2.45 -12.77
N VAL A 76 -10.17 3.19 -11.94
CA VAL A 76 -8.73 3.05 -11.71
C VAL A 76 -8.47 2.74 -10.23
N VAL A 77 -7.84 1.60 -9.95
CA VAL A 77 -7.47 1.20 -8.58
C VAL A 77 -6.04 0.65 -8.60
N ALA A 78 -5.10 1.41 -8.08
CA ALA A 78 -3.69 1.01 -8.02
C ALA A 78 -3.14 0.49 -9.38
N TYR A 79 -3.43 1.18 -10.47
CA TYR A 79 -2.96 0.80 -11.80
C TYR A 79 -1.45 1.01 -11.98
N GLY A 80 -0.92 2.09 -11.37
CA GLY A 80 0.51 2.39 -11.36
C GLY A 80 1.06 3.01 -12.66
N ARG A 81 0.19 3.58 -13.50
CA ARG A 81 0.55 4.39 -14.66
C ARG A 81 -0.29 5.67 -14.70
N ILE A 82 0.30 6.75 -15.17
CA ILE A 82 -0.39 8.01 -15.44
C ILE A 82 -1.19 7.85 -16.74
N LEU A 83 -2.48 8.15 -16.69
CA LEU A 83 -3.34 8.18 -17.85
C LEU A 83 -3.11 9.48 -18.64
N PRO A 84 -2.99 9.41 -19.98
CA PRO A 84 -2.93 10.62 -20.79
C PRO A 84 -4.29 11.34 -20.81
N LYS A 85 -4.25 12.65 -21.09
CA LYS A 85 -5.45 13.51 -21.13
C LYS A 85 -6.54 12.95 -22.04
N GLU A 86 -6.14 12.48 -23.20
CA GLU A 86 -7.03 11.93 -24.21
C GLU A 86 -7.83 10.71 -23.68
N VAL A 87 -7.23 9.93 -22.78
CA VAL A 87 -7.93 8.80 -22.13
C VAL A 87 -8.90 9.29 -21.06
N LEU A 88 -8.53 10.35 -20.31
CA LEU A 88 -9.39 10.92 -19.27
C LEU A 88 -10.68 11.49 -19.84
N GLU A 89 -10.66 11.99 -21.07
CA GLU A 89 -11.77 12.65 -21.77
C GLU A 89 -12.67 11.68 -22.56
N LEU A 90 -12.27 10.42 -22.80
CA LEU A 90 -13.05 9.47 -23.59
C LEU A 90 -14.35 9.03 -22.90
N PRO A 91 -14.37 8.62 -21.61
CA PRO A 91 -15.59 8.11 -21.00
C PRO A 91 -16.53 9.27 -20.61
N SER A 92 -17.82 9.13 -20.90
CA SER A 92 -18.83 10.17 -20.60
C SER A 92 -18.98 10.50 -19.11
N PHE A 93 -18.70 9.52 -18.22
CA PHE A 93 -18.63 9.72 -16.77
C PHE A 93 -17.20 9.89 -16.25
N GLY A 94 -16.21 10.03 -17.15
CA GLY A 94 -14.82 10.25 -16.81
C GLY A 94 -14.09 9.02 -16.27
N CYS A 95 -12.89 9.27 -15.75
CA CYS A 95 -12.06 8.28 -15.09
C CYS A 95 -12.15 8.48 -13.58
N ILE A 96 -12.49 7.42 -12.84
CA ILE A 96 -12.71 7.47 -11.38
C ILE A 96 -11.64 6.62 -10.69
N ASN A 97 -10.97 7.21 -9.69
CA ASN A 97 -9.92 6.55 -8.92
C ASN A 97 -10.38 6.30 -7.49
N LEU A 98 -10.11 5.08 -7.01
CA LEU A 98 -10.11 4.76 -5.57
C LEU A 98 -8.70 4.95 -5.03
N HIS A 99 -8.51 5.97 -4.18
CA HIS A 99 -7.24 6.32 -3.56
C HIS A 99 -7.26 6.00 -2.07
N ALA A 100 -6.23 5.31 -1.58
CA ALA A 100 -6.15 4.81 -0.21
C ALA A 100 -5.64 5.87 0.78
N SER A 101 -6.23 7.06 0.76
CA SER A 101 -6.03 8.12 1.76
C SER A 101 -7.23 9.06 1.84
N LEU A 102 -7.24 9.91 2.85
CA LEU A 102 -8.16 11.04 2.97
C LEU A 102 -7.57 12.26 2.23
N LEU A 103 -7.77 12.32 0.90
CA LEU A 103 -7.29 13.43 0.08
C LEU A 103 -7.76 14.80 0.63
N PRO A 104 -6.91 15.83 0.63
CA PRO A 104 -5.63 15.97 -0.08
C PRO A 104 -4.40 15.40 0.61
N LYS A 105 -4.54 14.68 1.74
CA LYS A 105 -3.38 14.01 2.37
C LYS A 105 -2.91 12.84 1.52
N TYR A 106 -1.58 12.67 1.44
CA TYR A 106 -0.92 11.51 0.83
C TYR A 106 -1.27 11.27 -0.63
N ARG A 107 -1.25 12.33 -1.47
CA ARG A 107 -1.27 12.18 -2.93
C ARG A 107 -0.05 11.37 -3.40
N GLY A 108 -0.23 10.42 -4.29
CA GLY A 108 0.87 9.65 -4.87
C GLY A 108 0.81 8.14 -4.60
N ALA A 109 1.95 7.47 -4.76
CA ALA A 109 2.01 6.02 -4.93
C ALA A 109 1.90 5.18 -3.64
N SER A 110 2.23 5.75 -2.46
CA SER A 110 2.39 4.97 -1.23
C SER A 110 1.62 5.53 -0.02
N PRO A 111 0.33 5.89 -0.16
CA PRO A 111 -0.44 6.56 0.90
C PRO A 111 -0.54 5.73 2.19
N ILE A 112 -0.72 4.41 2.08
CA ILE A 112 -0.87 3.49 3.22
C ILE A 112 0.41 3.46 4.05
N GLN A 113 1.56 3.32 3.39
CA GLN A 113 2.86 3.30 4.08
C GLN A 113 3.15 4.63 4.76
N ARG A 114 2.84 5.75 4.09
CA ARG A 114 3.10 7.09 4.64
C ARG A 114 2.23 7.41 5.85
N SER A 115 0.96 6.99 5.86
CA SER A 115 0.09 7.16 7.03
C SER A 115 0.56 6.33 8.23
N LEU A 116 1.02 5.08 8.00
CA LEU A 116 1.60 4.25 9.06
C LEU A 116 2.94 4.82 9.58
N LEU A 117 3.82 5.31 8.70
CA LEU A 117 5.07 5.96 9.09
C LEU A 117 4.84 7.20 9.95
N ALA A 118 3.84 8.01 9.59
CA ALA A 118 3.45 9.19 10.34
C ALA A 118 2.80 8.85 11.70
N GLY A 119 2.38 7.60 11.91
CA GLY A 119 1.66 7.19 13.11
C GLY A 119 0.23 7.71 13.16
N ASP A 120 -0.38 7.98 12.00
CA ASP A 120 -1.76 8.46 11.93
C ASP A 120 -2.71 7.47 12.61
N LEU A 121 -3.60 7.98 13.46
CA LEU A 121 -4.66 7.19 14.11
C LEU A 121 -5.87 6.99 13.18
N LEU A 122 -6.02 7.86 12.17
CA LEU A 122 -7.09 7.83 11.19
C LEU A 122 -6.50 7.93 9.79
N THR A 123 -6.97 7.07 8.91
CA THR A 123 -6.74 7.12 7.47
C THR A 123 -8.06 6.90 6.75
N GLY A 124 -8.06 6.50 5.50
CA GLY A 124 -9.31 6.17 4.80
C GLY A 124 -9.13 6.03 3.31
N ASN A 125 -10.26 6.07 2.63
CA ASN A 125 -10.36 6.01 1.18
C ASN A 125 -11.01 7.29 0.63
N SER A 126 -10.57 7.71 -0.53
CA SER A 126 -11.22 8.76 -1.34
C SER A 126 -11.52 8.21 -2.72
N VAL A 127 -12.77 8.33 -3.16
CA VAL A 127 -13.16 8.11 -4.56
C VAL A 127 -13.19 9.46 -5.23
N MET A 128 -12.40 9.64 -6.28
CA MET A 128 -12.22 10.94 -6.95
C MET A 128 -12.37 10.81 -8.47
N LEU A 129 -12.83 11.88 -9.10
CA LEU A 129 -12.76 12.06 -10.55
C LEU A 129 -11.33 12.47 -10.90
N MET A 130 -10.70 11.73 -11.82
CA MET A 130 -9.31 11.99 -12.21
C MET A 130 -9.20 13.22 -13.10
N ASP A 131 -8.13 13.98 -12.92
CA ASP A 131 -7.65 15.05 -13.77
C ASP A 131 -6.21 14.78 -14.23
N GLU A 132 -5.57 15.73 -14.88
CA GLU A 132 -4.20 15.58 -15.40
C GLU A 132 -3.13 15.57 -14.28
N GLY A 133 -3.48 16.00 -13.06
CA GLY A 133 -2.58 16.03 -11.92
C GLY A 133 -2.51 14.73 -11.15
N MET A 134 -1.50 14.59 -10.30
CA MET A 134 -1.36 13.41 -9.42
C MET A 134 -2.31 13.53 -8.24
N ASP A 135 -3.42 12.79 -8.28
CA ASP A 135 -4.44 12.74 -7.23
C ASP A 135 -4.99 14.11 -6.83
N THR A 136 -5.11 15.03 -7.80
CA THR A 136 -5.57 16.41 -7.60
C THR A 136 -7.05 16.61 -7.86
N GLY A 137 -7.68 15.68 -8.54
CA GLY A 137 -9.06 15.79 -8.98
C GLY A 137 -10.09 15.90 -7.84
N PRO A 138 -11.31 16.35 -8.16
CA PRO A 138 -12.34 16.53 -7.16
C PRO A 138 -12.85 15.20 -6.61
N VAL A 139 -13.18 15.18 -5.33
CA VAL A 139 -13.60 13.98 -4.58
C VAL A 139 -15.11 13.81 -4.66
N LEU A 140 -15.55 12.60 -4.98
CA LEU A 140 -16.94 12.16 -4.97
C LEU A 140 -17.38 11.75 -3.56
N LEU A 141 -16.67 10.79 -2.96
CA LEU A 141 -16.92 10.32 -1.59
C LEU A 141 -15.61 10.06 -0.84
N ARG A 142 -15.70 10.12 0.50
CA ARG A 142 -14.63 9.71 1.42
C ARG A 142 -15.17 8.81 2.51
N GLN A 143 -14.31 7.93 3.00
CA GLN A 143 -14.57 7.10 4.17
C GLN A 143 -13.38 7.16 5.11
N VAL A 144 -13.64 7.50 6.38
CA VAL A 144 -12.63 7.50 7.44
C VAL A 144 -12.51 6.10 8.02
N ILE A 145 -11.29 5.63 8.23
CA ILE A 145 -10.96 4.32 8.79
C ILE A 145 -9.97 4.51 9.93
N LYS A 146 -10.26 3.90 11.08
CA LYS A 146 -9.35 3.89 12.23
C LYS A 146 -8.20 2.93 11.98
N VAL A 147 -6.97 3.41 12.20
CA VAL A 147 -5.76 2.59 12.21
C VAL A 147 -5.62 1.98 13.60
N GLN A 148 -5.62 0.65 13.69
CA GLN A 148 -5.42 -0.05 14.94
C GLN A 148 -3.92 -0.13 15.26
N GLU A 149 -3.59 -0.34 16.53
CA GLU A 149 -2.20 -0.46 16.97
C GLU A 149 -1.50 -1.65 16.30
N GLU A 150 -2.23 -2.73 16.08
CA GLU A 150 -1.73 -3.97 15.46
C GLU A 150 -1.68 -3.89 13.92
N ASP A 151 -2.30 -2.88 13.31
CA ASP A 151 -2.30 -2.76 11.85
C ASP A 151 -0.88 -2.55 11.34
N ASN A 152 -0.51 -3.34 10.36
CA ASN A 152 0.66 -3.15 9.51
C ASN A 152 0.21 -2.88 8.07
N TYR A 153 1.17 -2.70 7.16
CA TYR A 153 0.86 -2.42 5.75
C TYR A 153 -0.09 -3.46 5.14
N GLN A 154 0.10 -4.74 5.43
CA GLN A 154 -0.75 -5.80 4.87
C GLN A 154 -2.18 -5.71 5.40
N THR A 155 -2.36 -5.72 6.72
CA THR A 155 -3.71 -5.72 7.34
C THR A 155 -4.47 -4.44 7.04
N LEU A 156 -3.81 -3.28 7.07
CA LEU A 156 -4.43 -2.00 6.74
C LEU A 156 -4.77 -1.92 5.25
N SER A 157 -3.90 -2.43 4.36
CA SER A 157 -4.16 -2.49 2.92
C SER A 157 -5.38 -3.37 2.60
N GLU A 158 -5.49 -4.54 3.23
CA GLU A 158 -6.65 -5.44 3.06
C GLU A 158 -7.95 -4.78 3.54
N LYS A 159 -7.92 -4.10 4.70
CA LYS A 159 -9.05 -3.36 5.24
C LYS A 159 -9.48 -2.22 4.29
N LEU A 160 -8.53 -1.39 3.86
CA LEU A 160 -8.77 -0.28 2.94
C LEU A 160 -9.29 -0.77 1.58
N ALA A 161 -8.75 -1.85 1.03
CA ALA A 161 -9.21 -2.43 -0.22
C ALA A 161 -10.67 -2.90 -0.14
N LYS A 162 -11.03 -3.61 0.92
CA LYS A 162 -12.39 -4.14 1.14
C LYS A 162 -13.41 -3.03 1.35
N GLU A 163 -13.11 -2.09 2.25
CA GLU A 163 -14.03 -0.98 2.53
C GLU A 163 -14.06 0.03 1.39
N GLY A 164 -12.92 0.24 0.72
CA GLY A 164 -12.83 1.09 -0.47
C GLY A 164 -13.64 0.57 -1.65
N ALA A 165 -13.72 -0.75 -1.83
CA ALA A 165 -14.55 -1.35 -2.87
C ALA A 165 -16.04 -1.01 -2.69
N LYS A 166 -16.56 -1.09 -1.46
CA LYS A 166 -17.94 -0.69 -1.14
C LYS A 166 -18.18 0.81 -1.38
N LEU A 167 -17.24 1.63 -0.92
CA LEU A 167 -17.30 3.09 -1.14
C LEU A 167 -17.29 3.44 -2.63
N LEU A 168 -16.50 2.70 -3.42
CA LEU A 168 -16.42 2.88 -4.87
C LEU A 168 -17.78 2.63 -5.54
N ILE A 169 -18.47 1.54 -5.20
CA ILE A 169 -19.79 1.25 -5.76
C ILE A 169 -20.79 2.35 -5.40
N GLN A 170 -20.86 2.76 -4.14
CA GLN A 170 -21.72 3.87 -3.70
C GLN A 170 -21.43 5.16 -4.47
N ALA A 171 -20.14 5.47 -4.68
CA ALA A 171 -19.74 6.66 -5.42
C ALA A 171 -20.15 6.59 -6.90
N LEU A 172 -19.95 5.44 -7.56
CA LEU A 172 -20.30 5.23 -8.96
C LEU A 172 -21.82 5.32 -9.17
N GLU A 173 -22.62 4.61 -8.36
CA GLU A 173 -24.07 4.65 -8.46
C GLU A 173 -24.61 6.06 -8.27
N GLY A 174 -24.18 6.77 -7.22
CA GLY A 174 -24.61 8.15 -6.98
C GLY A 174 -24.13 9.14 -8.06
N TRP A 175 -22.93 8.92 -8.62
CA TRP A 175 -22.40 9.71 -9.73
C TRP A 175 -23.19 9.50 -11.01
N PHE A 176 -23.48 8.26 -11.38
CA PHE A 176 -24.25 7.94 -12.59
C PHE A 176 -25.70 8.43 -12.51
N ARG A 177 -26.29 8.48 -11.31
CA ARG A 177 -27.63 9.06 -11.10
C ARG A 177 -27.63 10.60 -10.96
N GLY A 178 -26.45 11.25 -10.96
CA GLY A 178 -26.33 12.70 -10.74
C GLY A 178 -26.62 13.16 -9.31
N GLU A 179 -26.69 12.24 -8.36
CA GLU A 179 -26.95 12.51 -6.93
C GLU A 179 -25.69 13.02 -6.20
N ILE A 180 -24.52 12.58 -6.64
CA ILE A 180 -23.23 13.01 -6.09
C ILE A 180 -22.60 14.06 -7.00
N LYS A 181 -22.19 15.18 -6.41
CA LYS A 181 -21.43 16.23 -7.11
C LYS A 181 -19.96 16.19 -6.68
N PRO A 182 -19.01 16.20 -7.62
CA PRO A 182 -17.59 16.25 -7.30
C PRO A 182 -17.26 17.51 -6.50
N LYS A 183 -16.51 17.36 -5.40
CA LYS A 183 -16.11 18.46 -4.54
C LYS A 183 -14.60 18.69 -4.65
N PRO A 184 -14.14 19.92 -4.96
CA PRO A 184 -12.72 20.23 -4.96
C PRO A 184 -12.07 19.85 -3.62
N GLN A 185 -10.84 19.38 -3.68
CA GLN A 185 -10.07 19.09 -2.47
C GLN A 185 -9.77 20.40 -1.73
N LYS A 186 -9.88 20.40 -0.40
CA LYS A 186 -9.63 21.56 0.45
C LYS A 186 -8.56 21.24 1.50
N GLY A 187 -7.76 22.23 1.84
CA GLY A 187 -6.69 22.13 2.83
C GLY A 187 -5.31 21.82 2.22
N PRO A 188 -4.27 21.75 3.06
CA PRO A 188 -2.90 21.48 2.61
C PRO A 188 -2.76 20.06 2.08
N ALA A 189 -2.16 19.93 0.90
CA ALA A 189 -1.84 18.64 0.33
C ALA A 189 -0.52 18.12 0.92
N THR A 190 -0.47 16.81 1.15
CA THR A 190 0.78 16.09 1.44
C THR A 190 1.01 15.00 0.41
N TYR A 191 2.26 14.57 0.25
CA TYR A 191 2.65 13.67 -0.82
C TYR A 191 3.17 12.34 -0.27
N ALA A 192 2.88 11.28 -1.00
CA ALA A 192 3.24 9.91 -0.70
C ALA A 192 4.08 9.30 -1.84
N PRO A 193 5.37 9.69 -1.97
CA PRO A 193 6.22 9.16 -3.03
C PRO A 193 6.41 7.64 -2.88
N PRO A 194 6.81 6.95 -3.95
CA PRO A 194 7.16 5.53 -3.90
C PRO A 194 8.18 5.25 -2.79
N VAL A 195 8.05 4.10 -2.16
CA VAL A 195 8.99 3.64 -1.12
C VAL A 195 10.30 3.22 -1.77
N SER A 196 11.41 3.80 -1.31
CA SER A 196 12.75 3.41 -1.73
C SER A 196 13.25 2.19 -0.94
N LYS A 197 14.28 1.50 -1.48
CA LYS A 197 14.88 0.35 -0.79
C LYS A 197 15.58 0.74 0.50
N GLU A 198 16.14 1.93 0.54
CA GLU A 198 16.88 2.51 1.67
C GLU A 198 15.93 2.79 2.85
N GLU A 199 14.69 3.21 2.57
CA GLU A 199 13.69 3.47 3.61
C GLU A 199 13.29 2.21 4.39
N LEU A 200 13.48 1.02 3.82
CA LEU A 200 13.13 -0.24 4.47
C LEU A 200 14.08 -0.58 5.64
N ARG A 201 15.27 0.04 5.69
CA ARG A 201 16.23 -0.17 6.77
C ARG A 201 15.75 0.54 8.04
N ILE A 202 15.77 -0.19 9.15
CA ILE A 202 15.50 0.36 10.47
C ILE A 202 16.68 1.25 10.89
N CYS A 203 16.38 2.43 11.42
CA CYS A 203 17.34 3.35 12.00
C CYS A 203 17.14 3.37 13.51
N TRP A 204 18.04 2.79 14.25
CA TRP A 204 17.95 2.72 15.71
C TRP A 204 18.14 4.06 16.41
N ARG A 205 18.66 5.09 15.69
CA ARG A 205 18.71 6.50 16.20
C ARG A 205 17.36 7.16 16.31
N ALA A 206 16.33 6.61 15.67
CA ALA A 206 14.97 7.11 15.77
C ALA A 206 14.36 6.74 17.13
N SER A 207 13.23 7.40 17.49
CA SER A 207 12.48 6.99 18.68
C SER A 207 11.88 5.58 18.52
N ALA A 208 11.63 4.90 19.63
CA ALA A 208 11.00 3.58 19.64
C ALA A 208 9.66 3.57 18.86
N GLN A 209 8.87 4.65 18.96
CA GLN A 209 7.63 4.77 18.21
C GLN A 209 7.88 4.87 16.70
N SER A 210 8.86 5.63 16.27
CA SER A 210 9.24 5.75 14.85
C SER A 210 9.75 4.42 14.29
N VAL A 211 10.49 3.64 15.07
CA VAL A 211 10.93 2.29 14.70
C VAL A 211 9.73 1.36 14.51
N ILE A 212 8.78 1.36 15.44
CA ILE A 212 7.56 0.55 15.34
C ILE A 212 6.75 0.96 14.10
N ASN A 213 6.55 2.26 13.90
CA ASN A 213 5.82 2.76 12.73
C ASN A 213 6.48 2.32 11.43
N ARG A 214 7.82 2.31 11.36
CA ARG A 214 8.58 1.82 10.19
C ARG A 214 8.39 0.33 9.96
N ILE A 215 8.44 -0.48 11.02
CA ILE A 215 8.20 -1.92 10.95
C ILE A 215 6.78 -2.19 10.42
N ARG A 216 5.78 -1.50 10.94
CA ARG A 216 4.39 -1.60 10.50
C ARG A 216 4.21 -1.16 9.05
N ALA A 217 4.77 -0.01 8.68
CA ALA A 217 4.63 0.59 7.35
C ALA A 217 5.27 -0.25 6.25
N PHE A 218 6.37 -0.91 6.55
CA PHE A 218 7.14 -1.67 5.56
C PHE A 218 7.06 -3.18 5.73
N TYR A 219 6.11 -3.65 6.53
CA TYR A 219 5.82 -5.08 6.65
C TYR A 219 5.62 -5.74 5.28
N PRO A 220 6.21 -6.90 4.96
CA PRO A 220 7.14 -7.71 5.78
C PRO A 220 8.61 -7.43 5.45
N ASN A 221 8.97 -6.25 5.00
CA ASN A 221 10.28 -5.95 4.40
C ASN A 221 11.16 -4.99 5.20
N ALA A 222 10.67 -4.42 6.33
CA ALA A 222 11.53 -3.66 7.24
C ALA A 222 12.67 -4.53 7.75
N TYR A 223 13.90 -4.01 7.78
CA TYR A 223 15.06 -4.82 8.13
C TYR A 223 16.14 -4.03 8.88
N CYS A 224 16.95 -4.77 9.60
CA CYS A 224 18.24 -4.34 10.16
C CYS A 224 19.33 -5.36 9.81
N PHE A 225 20.55 -5.09 10.24
CA PHE A 225 21.65 -6.05 10.14
C PHE A 225 22.06 -6.53 11.53
N ASN A 226 22.59 -7.74 11.62
CA ASN A 226 23.34 -8.17 12.80
C ASN A 226 24.82 -7.73 12.69
N ILE A 227 25.59 -7.95 13.74
CA ILE A 227 27.02 -7.56 13.80
C ILE A 227 27.90 -8.25 12.74
N LYS A 228 27.41 -9.31 12.08
CA LYS A 228 28.09 -9.99 10.97
C LYS A 228 27.68 -9.43 9.60
N GLY A 229 26.85 -8.38 9.57
CA GLY A 229 26.32 -7.81 8.34
C GLY A 229 25.23 -8.66 7.68
N GLU A 230 24.68 -9.64 8.37
CA GLU A 230 23.59 -10.47 7.85
C GLU A 230 22.24 -9.77 8.06
N ARG A 231 21.42 -9.77 7.03
CA ARG A 231 20.11 -9.09 7.03
C ARG A 231 19.06 -9.88 7.82
N LEU A 232 18.38 -9.18 8.73
CA LEU A 232 17.25 -9.67 9.51
C LEU A 232 16.01 -8.85 9.14
N LYS A 233 14.90 -9.49 8.73
CA LYS A 233 13.65 -8.77 8.53
C LYS A 233 12.86 -8.75 9.83
N ILE A 234 12.46 -7.58 10.28
CA ILE A 234 11.68 -7.41 11.50
C ILE A 234 10.21 -7.33 11.14
N LEU A 235 9.43 -8.25 11.67
CA LEU A 235 8.01 -8.40 11.33
C LEU A 235 7.09 -7.75 12.35
N LYS A 236 7.44 -7.83 13.65
CA LYS A 236 6.62 -7.30 14.74
C LYS A 236 7.48 -6.85 15.90
N ALA A 237 7.16 -5.69 16.43
CA ALA A 237 7.77 -5.14 17.63
C ALA A 237 6.74 -4.37 18.45
N LYS A 238 7.03 -4.18 19.72
CA LYS A 238 6.25 -3.30 20.63
C LYS A 238 7.20 -2.39 21.42
N LYS A 239 6.70 -1.24 21.84
CA LYS A 239 7.42 -0.35 22.75
C LYS A 239 7.54 -1.00 24.12
N VAL A 240 8.68 -0.81 24.78
CA VAL A 240 8.90 -1.22 26.16
C VAL A 240 9.51 -0.06 26.95
N GLU A 241 9.22 -0.02 28.26
CA GLU A 241 9.69 1.01 29.16
C GLU A 241 10.73 0.46 30.13
N GLY A 242 11.51 1.34 30.73
CA GLY A 242 12.51 0.98 31.76
C GLY A 242 13.82 0.41 31.18
N PHE A 243 14.08 0.63 29.89
CA PHE A 243 15.32 0.22 29.23
C PHE A 243 16.00 1.43 28.60
N GLU A 244 17.32 1.57 28.88
CA GLU A 244 18.19 2.59 28.31
C GLU A 244 19.50 1.93 27.87
N GLY A 245 20.10 2.41 26.79
CA GLY A 245 21.36 1.89 26.25
C GLY A 245 21.77 2.59 24.97
N GLU A 246 22.88 2.14 24.40
CA GLU A 246 23.34 2.64 23.10
C GLU A 246 22.41 2.20 21.96
N GLU A 247 22.24 3.03 20.96
CA GLU A 247 21.38 2.78 19.79
C GLU A 247 21.70 1.43 19.12
N GLY A 248 20.71 0.54 19.02
CA GLY A 248 20.88 -0.82 18.50
C GLY A 248 21.38 -1.84 19.51
N GLN A 249 21.73 -1.44 20.75
CA GLN A 249 22.16 -2.35 21.81
C GLN A 249 21.03 -3.28 22.24
N ILE A 250 21.33 -4.57 22.42
CA ILE A 250 20.42 -5.55 22.99
C ILE A 250 20.50 -5.46 24.51
N LEU A 251 19.38 -5.16 25.16
CA LEU A 251 19.32 -4.78 26.58
C LEU A 251 18.83 -5.89 27.51
N ASP A 252 18.31 -6.99 26.97
CA ASP A 252 17.74 -8.09 27.77
C ASP A 252 18.22 -9.44 27.20
N GLY A 253 18.69 -10.31 28.08
CA GLY A 253 19.21 -11.63 27.68
C GLY A 253 18.13 -12.70 27.42
N LYS A 254 16.86 -12.39 27.72
CA LYS A 254 15.72 -13.30 27.52
C LYS A 254 14.79 -12.83 26.41
N ARG A 255 14.54 -11.55 26.34
CA ARG A 255 13.69 -10.89 25.33
C ARG A 255 14.56 -10.07 24.39
N LEU A 256 14.27 -10.09 23.10
CA LEU A 256 15.02 -9.28 22.14
C LEU A 256 14.60 -7.80 22.27
N VAL A 257 15.06 -7.15 23.33
CA VAL A 257 14.86 -5.72 23.57
C VAL A 257 16.03 -4.95 22.99
N VAL A 258 15.75 -3.97 22.13
CA VAL A 258 16.76 -3.17 21.43
C VAL A 258 16.57 -1.70 21.77
N ALA A 259 17.67 -1.04 22.16
CA ALA A 259 17.69 0.39 22.44
C ALA A 259 17.48 1.21 21.17
N CYS A 260 16.72 2.28 21.29
CA CYS A 260 16.48 3.29 20.26
C CYS A 260 17.07 4.64 20.71
N GLY A 261 17.12 5.63 19.82
CA GLY A 261 17.56 6.98 20.19
C GLY A 261 16.70 7.60 21.30
N GLU A 262 15.45 7.16 21.42
CA GLU A 262 14.55 7.46 22.53
C GLU A 262 13.71 6.21 22.84
N GLY A 263 13.90 5.66 24.06
CA GLY A 263 13.22 4.45 24.53
C GLY A 263 13.76 3.16 23.89
N ALA A 264 13.01 2.08 24.00
CA ALA A 264 13.39 0.77 23.49
C ALA A 264 12.20 0.01 22.87
N VAL A 265 12.52 -0.95 22.02
CA VAL A 265 11.53 -1.84 21.40
C VAL A 265 11.84 -3.29 21.70
N GLU A 266 10.84 -4.08 22.01
CA GLU A 266 10.92 -5.54 22.03
C GLU A 266 10.54 -6.10 20.66
N ILE A 267 11.47 -6.77 20.01
CA ILE A 267 11.21 -7.47 18.74
C ILE A 267 10.53 -8.79 19.08
N LEU A 268 9.29 -8.93 18.62
CA LEU A 268 8.45 -10.11 18.87
C LEU A 268 8.64 -11.18 17.81
N GLU A 269 8.72 -10.77 16.55
CA GLU A 269 8.86 -11.67 15.40
C GLU A 269 9.83 -11.11 14.36
N LEU A 270 10.67 -11.99 13.82
CA LEU A 270 11.59 -11.66 12.74
C LEU A 270 11.82 -12.84 11.80
N VAL A 271 12.34 -12.55 10.61
CA VAL A 271 12.92 -13.55 9.72
C VAL A 271 14.43 -13.47 9.84
N ASN A 272 15.04 -14.57 10.27
CA ASN A 272 16.47 -14.64 10.47
C ASN A 272 17.25 -14.75 9.13
N GLN A 273 18.60 -14.72 9.20
CA GLN A 273 19.48 -14.79 8.04
C GLN A 273 19.31 -16.06 7.19
N LYS A 274 18.74 -17.12 7.75
CA LYS A 274 18.42 -18.39 7.03
C LYS A 274 17.04 -18.35 6.35
N GLY A 275 16.32 -17.23 6.48
CA GLY A 275 14.97 -17.08 5.92
C GLY A 275 13.87 -17.74 6.73
N LYS A 276 14.15 -18.17 7.98
CA LYS A 276 13.16 -18.77 8.89
C LYS A 276 12.53 -17.68 9.75
N LYS A 277 11.18 -17.68 9.84
CA LYS A 277 10.43 -16.89 10.80
C LYS A 277 10.63 -17.47 12.21
N VAL A 278 11.02 -16.64 13.17
CA VAL A 278 11.30 -17.00 14.55
C VAL A 278 10.81 -15.90 15.49
N SER A 279 10.62 -16.22 16.78
CA SER A 279 10.39 -15.21 17.81
C SER A 279 11.71 -14.51 18.18
N GLY A 280 11.62 -13.31 18.81
CA GLY A 280 12.82 -12.64 19.35
C GLY A 280 13.58 -13.47 20.36
N GLU A 281 12.87 -14.19 21.24
CA GLU A 281 13.46 -15.12 22.23
C GLU A 281 14.18 -16.30 21.57
N GLU A 282 13.56 -16.91 20.54
CA GLU A 282 14.20 -18.00 19.79
C GLU A 282 15.46 -17.53 19.07
N PHE A 283 15.43 -16.33 18.51
CA PHE A 283 16.59 -15.72 17.85
C PHE A 283 17.76 -15.53 18.84
N LEU A 284 17.51 -15.01 20.05
CA LEU A 284 18.53 -14.79 21.06
C LEU A 284 19.25 -16.06 21.52
N LYS A 285 18.59 -17.22 21.56
CA LYS A 285 19.23 -18.50 21.93
C LYS A 285 20.41 -18.86 21.03
N GLY A 286 20.36 -18.41 19.77
CA GLY A 286 21.42 -18.64 18.77
C GLY A 286 22.29 -17.44 18.44
N TYR A 287 21.98 -16.25 18.96
CA TYR A 287 22.68 -15.01 18.67
C TYR A 287 23.65 -14.65 19.81
N ARG A 288 24.88 -14.25 19.45
CA ARG A 288 25.95 -13.94 20.40
C ARG A 288 26.46 -12.50 20.28
N GLY A 289 25.73 -11.65 19.60
CA GLY A 289 26.07 -10.24 19.48
C GLY A 289 25.27 -9.39 20.46
N ASP A 290 25.82 -8.24 20.81
CA ASP A 290 25.23 -7.28 21.73
C ASP A 290 24.48 -6.16 20.99
N PHE A 291 24.57 -6.10 19.66
CA PHE A 291 23.98 -5.04 18.85
C PHE A 291 23.25 -5.58 17.61
N LEU A 292 22.23 -4.82 17.17
CA LEU A 292 21.67 -4.82 15.84
C LEU A 292 22.00 -3.49 15.14
N LEU A 293 22.32 -3.52 13.81
CA LEU A 293 22.85 -2.38 13.05
C LEU A 293 21.86 -1.85 12.01
#